data_fa93381424f0c23c09317a03de60f05e
#
_entry.id   fa93381424f0c23c09317a03de60f05e
#
_cell.length_a   1.000
_cell.length_b   1.000
_cell.length_c   1.000
_cell.angle_alpha   90.00
_cell.angle_beta   90.00
_cell.angle_gamma   90.00
#
_symmetry.space_group_name_H-M   'P 1'
#
loop_
_entity.id
_entity.type
_entity.pdbx_description
1 polymer ?
#
loop_
_entity_poly.entity_id
_entity_poly.type
_entity_poly.pdbx_seq_one_letter_code
_entity_poly.pdbx_strand_id
1 'polypeptide(L)'
;MTKETRLWDEGAEAPSDWTEYQDALVKRAVQYASECSKEMRHRLADAGLNPEAVSGIGDLRNIKVLAKDDLPELQATDPPFGGLLAVDVGELRRIYRSPGPINDPEGRISDFWRMAPALWAAGFRPGDIVLNTLSYHLTPGGHMLDAGLREVGCVVLPGGVGSSSTQAAFAASVGATGYVGTPQFLLTLCEKIEREALPVSFQKALVTGAPLPQSLRRNLQGTYGIDVFQVYGTADAGALGFECKAKRGWHIAPGVAIEIVDPGTGEPVIPGESGEVVVTSSNNIYPLVRFGTGDLSSMVMDDCTCGRTTPRLKGFLGRVGEGVKVRGMFVHPRQLAAVLDTEPSVHRYQGVVTSKDHRDVLTVMVEGNELEGPALALLIEEATNLRVAITSVPPGTLEDGAKLLVDAR
;
A
#
# COMPACT_ATOMS: atom_id res chain seq x y z
N MET A 1 -11.61 32.29 12.91
CA MET A 1 -11.66 30.94 12.33
C MET A 1 -10.87 30.05 13.28
N THR A 2 -11.55 29.25 14.05
CA THR A 2 -10.94 28.20 14.88
C THR A 2 -10.22 27.25 13.92
N LYS A 3 -8.90 27.08 14.08
CA LYS A 3 -8.18 25.98 13.46
C LYS A 3 -8.84 24.70 13.97
N GLU A 4 -9.68 24.09 13.16
CA GLU A 4 -10.03 22.68 13.38
C GLU A 4 -8.72 21.91 13.41
N THR A 5 -8.42 21.30 14.52
CA THR A 5 -7.23 20.46 14.72
C THR A 5 -7.31 19.34 13.71
N ARG A 6 -6.50 19.41 12.66
CA ARG A 6 -6.42 18.35 11.65
C ARG A 6 -5.61 17.20 12.23
N LEU A 7 -6.10 15.96 12.10
CA LEU A 7 -5.47 14.74 12.64
C LEU A 7 -4.01 14.49 12.14
N TRP A 8 -3.47 15.36 11.31
CA TRP A 8 -2.13 15.28 10.77
C TRP A 8 -1.28 16.53 11.03
N ASP A 9 -1.84 17.54 11.70
CA ASP A 9 -1.12 18.75 12.10
C ASP A 9 -0.28 18.47 13.36
N GLU A 10 0.90 19.08 13.47
CA GLU A 10 1.75 18.97 14.66
C GLU A 10 1.02 19.51 15.89
N GLY A 11 0.42 18.66 16.69
CA GLY A 11 -0.40 18.99 17.86
C GLY A 11 -1.81 18.42 17.85
N ALA A 12 -2.23 17.79 16.76
CA ALA A 12 -3.39 16.91 16.67
C ALA A 12 -2.91 15.50 16.28
N GLU A 13 -1.95 15.01 17.03
CA GLU A 13 -1.41 13.67 16.84
C GLU A 13 -2.50 12.62 16.97
N ALA A 14 -2.23 11.47 16.33
CA ALA A 14 -3.03 10.27 16.37
C ALA A 14 -3.72 10.11 17.74
N PRO A 15 -4.96 9.60 17.76
CA PRO A 15 -5.72 9.42 19.00
C PRO A 15 -4.84 8.75 20.05
N SER A 16 -4.96 9.18 21.30
CA SER A 16 -4.19 8.63 22.42
C SER A 16 -4.42 7.13 22.61
N ASP A 17 -5.59 6.64 22.19
CA ASP A 17 -5.95 5.23 22.11
C ASP A 17 -6.37 4.89 20.68
N TRP A 18 -5.51 4.15 19.99
CA TRP A 18 -5.78 3.71 18.62
C TRP A 18 -6.92 2.70 18.55
N THR A 19 -7.03 1.81 19.52
CA THR A 19 -8.09 0.79 19.54
C THR A 19 -9.46 1.44 19.66
N GLU A 20 -9.62 2.35 20.62
CA GLU A 20 -10.87 3.10 20.80
C GLU A 20 -11.24 3.91 19.53
N TYR A 21 -10.25 4.56 18.92
CA TYR A 21 -10.46 5.30 17.66
C TYR A 21 -10.92 4.38 16.52
N GLN A 22 -10.26 3.24 16.35
CA GLN A 22 -10.57 2.27 15.31
C GLN A 22 -11.96 1.67 15.51
N ASP A 23 -12.32 1.29 16.73
CA ASP A 23 -13.62 0.73 17.05
C ASP A 23 -14.75 1.76 16.81
N ALA A 24 -14.56 3.00 17.25
CA ALA A 24 -15.49 4.08 16.98
C ALA A 24 -15.65 4.38 15.49
N LEU A 25 -14.56 4.28 14.71
CA LEU A 25 -14.59 4.43 13.26
C LEU A 25 -15.41 3.31 12.62
N VAL A 26 -15.11 2.05 12.97
CA VAL A 26 -15.81 0.86 12.45
C VAL A 26 -17.30 0.94 12.76
N LYS A 27 -17.68 1.24 13.98
CA LYS A 27 -19.08 1.39 14.37
C LYS A 27 -19.82 2.38 13.46
N ARG A 28 -19.26 3.60 13.29
CA ARG A 28 -19.87 4.62 12.41
C ARG A 28 -19.91 4.20 10.95
N ALA A 29 -18.81 3.58 10.44
CA ALA A 29 -18.73 3.15 9.06
C ALA A 29 -19.78 2.07 8.74
N VAL A 30 -19.96 1.08 9.62
CA VAL A 30 -20.95 0.01 9.43
C VAL A 30 -22.37 0.54 9.50
N GLN A 31 -22.70 1.38 10.49
CA GLN A 31 -24.01 2.01 10.57
C GLN A 31 -24.34 2.80 9.31
N TYR A 32 -23.45 3.70 8.89
CA TYR A 32 -23.61 4.50 7.70
C TYR A 32 -23.75 3.64 6.43
N ALA A 33 -22.88 2.65 6.26
CA ALA A 33 -22.92 1.75 5.11
C ALA A 33 -24.24 0.96 5.05
N SER A 34 -24.78 0.53 6.19
CA SER A 34 -26.06 -0.18 6.26
C SER A 34 -27.24 0.67 5.84
N GLU A 35 -27.21 1.95 6.14
CA GLU A 35 -28.28 2.90 5.81
C GLU A 35 -28.21 3.37 4.33
N CYS A 36 -27.00 3.66 3.85
CA CYS A 36 -26.82 4.42 2.60
C CYS A 36 -26.35 3.57 1.40
N SER A 37 -25.68 2.43 1.60
CA SER A 37 -25.19 1.58 0.51
C SER A 37 -26.06 0.32 0.37
N LYS A 38 -26.57 0.11 -0.82
CA LYS A 38 -27.42 -1.07 -1.14
C LYS A 38 -26.65 -2.38 -0.95
N GLU A 39 -25.46 -2.45 -1.52
CA GLU A 39 -24.63 -3.67 -1.45
C GLU A 39 -24.11 -3.93 -0.04
N MET A 40 -23.67 -2.90 0.67
CA MET A 40 -23.20 -3.08 2.05
C MET A 40 -24.34 -3.56 2.96
N ARG A 41 -25.55 -3.03 2.82
CA ARG A 41 -26.72 -3.51 3.54
C ARG A 41 -26.99 -4.99 3.31
N HIS A 42 -26.91 -5.44 2.05
CA HIS A 42 -27.08 -6.84 1.68
C HIS A 42 -26.01 -7.72 2.36
N ARG A 43 -24.75 -7.36 2.24
CA ARG A 43 -23.62 -8.11 2.83
C ARG A 43 -23.68 -8.20 4.36
N LEU A 44 -24.10 -7.12 5.03
CA LEU A 44 -24.30 -7.11 6.49
C LEU A 44 -25.45 -8.03 6.90
N ALA A 45 -26.55 -8.03 6.13
CA ALA A 45 -27.67 -8.91 6.37
C ALA A 45 -27.30 -10.39 6.16
N ASP A 46 -26.56 -10.70 5.10
CA ASP A 46 -26.07 -12.06 4.82
C ASP A 46 -25.16 -12.60 5.92
N ALA A 47 -24.38 -11.71 6.55
CA ALA A 47 -23.55 -12.05 7.70
C ALA A 47 -24.36 -12.20 9.02
N GLY A 48 -25.66 -11.93 8.99
CA GLY A 48 -26.49 -11.89 10.19
C GLY A 48 -26.11 -10.82 11.19
N LEU A 49 -25.41 -9.76 10.74
CA LEU A 49 -24.90 -8.70 11.59
C LEU A 49 -25.98 -7.63 11.81
N ASN A 50 -26.24 -7.31 13.09
CA ASN A 50 -27.04 -6.14 13.44
C ASN A 50 -26.10 -4.90 13.50
N PRO A 51 -26.22 -3.92 12.58
CA PRO A 51 -25.35 -2.75 12.55
C PRO A 51 -25.32 -1.93 13.84
N GLU A 52 -26.46 -1.89 14.55
CA GLU A 52 -26.58 -1.18 15.84
C GLU A 52 -25.80 -1.86 16.98
N ALA A 53 -25.55 -3.17 16.86
CA ALA A 53 -24.83 -3.95 17.87
C ALA A 53 -23.31 -3.95 17.65
N VAL A 54 -22.82 -3.40 16.54
CA VAL A 54 -21.39 -3.33 16.25
C VAL A 54 -20.71 -2.38 17.22
N SER A 55 -19.73 -2.89 17.94
CA SER A 55 -18.93 -2.16 18.93
C SER A 55 -17.52 -1.84 18.40
N GLY A 56 -16.98 -2.66 17.51
CA GLY A 56 -15.64 -2.48 17.00
C GLY A 56 -15.23 -3.47 15.90
N ILE A 57 -13.95 -3.49 15.58
CA ILE A 57 -13.38 -4.27 14.47
C ILE A 57 -13.55 -5.78 14.67
N GLY A 58 -13.56 -6.23 15.93
CA GLY A 58 -13.72 -7.66 16.25
C GLY A 58 -15.07 -8.25 15.84
N ASP A 59 -16.09 -7.41 15.69
CA ASP A 59 -17.44 -7.84 15.30
C ASP A 59 -17.56 -8.12 13.79
N LEU A 60 -16.59 -7.67 13.00
CA LEU A 60 -16.63 -7.78 11.54
C LEU A 60 -16.28 -9.16 10.99
N ARG A 61 -15.72 -10.06 11.80
CA ARG A 61 -15.17 -11.36 11.35
C ARG A 61 -16.14 -12.21 10.54
N ASN A 62 -17.45 -12.14 10.83
CA ASN A 62 -18.46 -12.91 10.13
C ASN A 62 -18.84 -12.31 8.77
N ILE A 63 -18.45 -11.09 8.47
CA ILE A 63 -18.68 -10.47 7.16
C ILE A 63 -17.64 -11.04 6.19
N LYS A 64 -18.07 -11.67 5.12
CA LYS A 64 -17.17 -12.16 4.07
C LYS A 64 -16.35 -10.99 3.51
N VAL A 65 -15.06 -11.15 3.29
CA VAL A 65 -14.21 -10.15 2.64
C VAL A 65 -14.74 -9.84 1.24
N LEU A 66 -14.90 -8.56 0.91
CA LEU A 66 -15.20 -8.11 -0.45
C LEU A 66 -13.88 -8.02 -1.20
N ALA A 67 -13.56 -9.04 -1.98
CA ALA A 67 -12.30 -9.04 -2.72
C ALA A 67 -12.31 -7.96 -3.82
N LYS A 68 -11.19 -7.28 -4.01
CA LYS A 68 -11.04 -6.30 -5.08
C LYS A 68 -11.31 -6.89 -6.46
N ASP A 69 -10.94 -8.14 -6.66
CA ASP A 69 -11.12 -8.85 -7.93
C ASP A 69 -12.60 -9.17 -8.24
N ASP A 70 -13.51 -9.10 -7.25
CA ASP A 70 -14.95 -9.28 -7.45
C ASP A 70 -15.64 -7.98 -7.93
N LEU A 71 -14.97 -6.81 -7.79
CA LEU A 71 -15.59 -5.52 -8.14
C LEU A 71 -16.02 -5.40 -9.60
N PRO A 72 -15.27 -5.87 -10.61
CA PRO A 72 -15.69 -5.78 -12.02
C PRO A 72 -17.03 -6.48 -12.28
N GLU A 73 -17.23 -7.67 -11.73
CA GLU A 73 -18.48 -8.44 -11.88
C GLU A 73 -19.63 -7.76 -11.11
N LEU A 74 -19.38 -7.33 -9.88
CA LEU A 74 -20.35 -6.61 -9.06
C LEU A 74 -20.82 -5.32 -9.76
N GLN A 75 -19.89 -4.54 -10.30
CA GLN A 75 -20.19 -3.31 -11.03
C GLN A 75 -20.90 -3.55 -12.38
N ALA A 76 -20.65 -4.69 -13.02
CA ALA A 76 -21.36 -5.07 -14.23
C ALA A 76 -22.81 -5.50 -13.94
N THR A 77 -23.06 -6.09 -12.78
CA THR A 77 -24.40 -6.55 -12.36
C THR A 77 -25.30 -5.38 -11.97
N ASP A 78 -24.76 -4.36 -11.29
CA ASP A 78 -25.50 -3.12 -10.88
C ASP A 78 -24.66 -1.88 -11.22
N PRO A 79 -24.65 -1.45 -12.51
CA PRO A 79 -23.81 -0.32 -12.94
C PRO A 79 -24.23 1.02 -12.35
N PRO A 80 -23.27 1.95 -12.12
CA PRO A 80 -21.84 1.82 -12.45
C PRO A 80 -20.96 1.29 -11.30
N PHE A 81 -21.46 1.13 -10.07
CA PHE A 81 -20.65 0.86 -8.87
C PHE A 81 -21.11 -0.35 -8.05
N GLY A 82 -21.94 -1.24 -8.60
CA GLY A 82 -22.34 -2.47 -7.92
C GLY A 82 -23.18 -2.24 -6.64
N GLY A 83 -23.94 -1.14 -6.58
CA GLY A 83 -24.71 -0.80 -5.37
C GLY A 83 -23.87 -0.35 -4.17
N LEU A 84 -22.56 -0.12 -4.36
CA LEU A 84 -21.62 0.29 -3.30
C LEU A 84 -21.69 1.79 -2.96
N LEU A 85 -22.20 2.65 -3.87
CA LEU A 85 -22.34 4.08 -3.58
C LEU A 85 -23.37 4.33 -2.48
N ALA A 86 -23.08 5.33 -1.66
CA ALA A 86 -23.95 5.86 -0.62
C ALA A 86 -24.69 7.15 -1.05
N VAL A 87 -24.43 7.65 -2.25
CA VAL A 87 -24.99 8.89 -2.81
C VAL A 87 -25.39 8.67 -4.27
N ASP A 88 -26.17 9.60 -4.82
CA ASP A 88 -26.47 9.58 -6.24
C ASP A 88 -25.24 9.88 -7.10
N VAL A 89 -25.14 9.26 -8.28
CA VAL A 89 -24.00 9.46 -9.20
C VAL A 89 -23.80 10.94 -9.56
N GLY A 90 -24.87 11.73 -9.63
CA GLY A 90 -24.82 13.18 -9.89
C GLY A 90 -24.11 14.00 -8.79
N GLU A 91 -23.90 13.45 -7.60
CA GLU A 91 -23.18 14.09 -6.51
C GLU A 91 -21.67 13.87 -6.59
N LEU A 92 -21.21 12.96 -7.43
CA LEU A 92 -19.79 12.73 -7.63
C LEU A 92 -19.11 13.92 -8.29
N ARG A 93 -17.82 14.08 -8.04
CA ARG A 93 -16.96 15.03 -8.74
C ARG A 93 -16.47 14.45 -10.06
N ARG A 94 -16.03 13.19 -10.05
CA ARG A 94 -15.49 12.44 -11.19
C ARG A 94 -15.74 10.95 -11.01
N ILE A 95 -15.64 10.24 -12.12
CA ILE A 95 -15.57 8.78 -12.18
C ILE A 95 -14.28 8.42 -12.89
N TYR A 96 -13.51 7.53 -12.32
CA TYR A 96 -12.28 7.01 -12.89
C TYR A 96 -12.43 5.55 -13.26
N ARG A 97 -11.45 5.05 -13.97
CA ARG A 97 -11.32 3.63 -14.29
C ARG A 97 -9.92 3.16 -14.01
N SER A 98 -9.74 2.43 -12.92
CA SER A 98 -8.48 1.80 -12.59
C SER A 98 -8.28 0.47 -13.34
N PRO A 99 -7.04 -0.06 -13.41
CA PRO A 99 -6.79 -1.40 -13.94
C PRO A 99 -7.62 -2.45 -13.21
N GLY A 100 -8.24 -3.35 -13.99
CA GLY A 100 -9.03 -4.40 -13.38
C GLY A 100 -10.43 -4.67 -13.93
N PRO A 101 -11.06 -4.01 -14.87
CA PRO A 101 -11.43 -2.61 -15.07
C PRO A 101 -12.49 -2.14 -14.05
N ILE A 102 -12.06 -1.47 -13.01
CA ILE A 102 -12.89 -1.03 -11.88
C ILE A 102 -13.23 0.46 -12.03
N ASN A 103 -14.49 0.82 -11.79
CA ASN A 103 -14.91 2.21 -11.71
C ASN A 103 -14.69 2.73 -10.28
N ASP A 104 -13.97 3.83 -10.15
CA ASP A 104 -13.66 4.47 -8.88
C ASP A 104 -14.35 5.84 -8.80
N PRO A 105 -15.15 6.11 -7.75
CA PRO A 105 -15.81 7.40 -7.59
C PRO A 105 -14.89 8.41 -6.88
N GLU A 106 -15.05 9.69 -7.21
CA GLU A 106 -14.52 10.80 -6.43
C GLU A 106 -15.65 11.67 -5.89
N GLY A 107 -15.67 11.84 -4.58
CA GLY A 107 -16.56 12.80 -3.91
C GLY A 107 -16.10 14.24 -4.03
N ARG A 108 -16.94 15.21 -3.60
CA ARG A 108 -16.68 16.66 -3.73
C ARG A 108 -15.86 17.23 -2.57
N ILE A 109 -15.60 16.45 -1.49
CA ILE A 109 -14.76 16.91 -0.37
C ILE A 109 -13.32 17.12 -0.83
N SER A 110 -12.60 18.01 -0.19
CA SER A 110 -11.16 18.17 -0.39
C SER A 110 -10.44 16.93 0.16
N ASP A 111 -9.29 16.59 -0.44
CA ASP A 111 -8.50 15.41 -0.08
C ASP A 111 -9.33 14.13 0.13
N PHE A 112 -10.21 13.85 -0.82
CA PHE A 112 -11.14 12.71 -0.78
C PHE A 112 -10.44 11.38 -0.44
N TRP A 113 -9.20 11.19 -0.90
CA TRP A 113 -8.41 9.98 -0.65
C TRP A 113 -7.49 10.07 0.57
N ARG A 114 -7.54 11.15 1.34
CA ARG A 114 -6.78 11.35 2.59
C ARG A 114 -5.26 11.26 2.42
N MET A 115 -4.73 11.87 1.34
CA MET A 115 -3.29 11.90 1.06
C MET A 115 -2.52 12.95 1.85
N ALA A 116 -3.19 13.99 2.35
CA ALA A 116 -2.55 15.07 3.09
C ALA A 116 -1.77 14.63 4.34
N PRO A 117 -2.25 13.67 5.17
CA PRO A 117 -1.49 13.16 6.30
C PRO A 117 -0.14 12.55 5.90
N ALA A 118 -0.12 11.78 4.80
CA ALA A 118 1.11 11.17 4.27
C ALA A 118 2.10 12.22 3.77
N LEU A 119 1.61 13.22 3.04
CA LEU A 119 2.41 14.34 2.54
C LEU A 119 2.98 15.17 3.67
N TRP A 120 2.17 15.49 4.69
CA TRP A 120 2.63 16.22 5.87
C TRP A 120 3.71 15.45 6.63
N ALA A 121 3.52 14.14 6.83
CA ALA A 121 4.51 13.27 7.48
C ALA A 121 5.82 13.17 6.69
N ALA A 122 5.75 13.26 5.35
CA ALA A 122 6.90 13.32 4.44
C ALA A 122 7.57 14.70 4.38
N GLY A 123 7.08 15.67 5.16
CA GLY A 123 7.69 17.00 5.28
C GLY A 123 7.24 18.04 4.26
N PHE A 124 6.17 17.77 3.49
CA PHE A 124 5.57 18.79 2.63
C PHE A 124 4.85 19.86 3.47
N ARG A 125 4.95 21.12 3.04
CA ARG A 125 4.42 22.28 3.77
C ARG A 125 3.80 23.29 2.81
N PRO A 126 2.92 24.21 3.29
CA PRO A 126 2.39 25.28 2.50
C PRO A 126 3.47 26.06 1.77
N GLY A 127 3.26 26.29 0.46
CA GLY A 127 4.21 27.00 -0.40
C GLY A 127 5.25 26.13 -1.09
N ASP A 128 5.39 24.83 -0.75
CA ASP A 128 6.22 23.91 -1.53
C ASP A 128 5.69 23.81 -2.98
N ILE A 129 6.61 23.84 -3.95
CA ILE A 129 6.30 23.62 -5.37
C ILE A 129 6.62 22.16 -5.68
N VAL A 130 5.61 21.37 -6.08
CA VAL A 130 5.70 19.92 -6.15
C VAL A 130 5.34 19.38 -7.53
N LEU A 131 6.24 18.66 -8.15
CA LEU A 131 5.99 17.95 -9.40
C LEU A 131 5.25 16.64 -9.12
N ASN A 132 4.02 16.54 -9.65
CA ASN A 132 3.22 15.32 -9.61
C ASN A 132 3.27 14.60 -10.96
N THR A 133 3.83 13.39 -10.96
CA THR A 133 4.06 12.61 -12.18
C THR A 133 3.16 11.39 -12.34
N LEU A 134 2.18 11.21 -11.44
CA LEU A 134 1.16 10.18 -11.63
C LEU A 134 0.14 10.59 -12.70
N SER A 135 -0.45 9.59 -13.35
CA SER A 135 -1.41 9.81 -14.44
C SER A 135 -2.65 10.57 -13.96
N TYR A 136 -3.06 11.54 -14.76
CA TYR A 136 -4.36 12.23 -14.68
C TYR A 136 -5.38 11.69 -15.70
N HIS A 137 -5.00 10.70 -16.52
CA HIS A 137 -5.83 10.13 -17.56
C HIS A 137 -6.53 8.86 -17.09
N LEU A 138 -7.83 8.88 -17.02
CA LEU A 138 -8.76 7.82 -16.64
C LEU A 138 -8.56 7.27 -15.21
N THR A 139 -7.34 7.16 -14.72
CA THR A 139 -7.01 6.65 -13.38
C THR A 139 -6.93 7.78 -12.35
N PRO A 140 -7.23 7.54 -11.07
CA PRO A 140 -7.29 8.61 -10.07
C PRO A 140 -5.92 9.05 -9.55
N GLY A 141 -4.83 8.30 -9.79
CA GLY A 141 -3.54 8.48 -9.09
C GLY A 141 -3.00 9.91 -9.06
N GLY A 142 -2.99 10.62 -10.20
CA GLY A 142 -2.57 12.02 -10.26
C GLY A 142 -3.48 12.93 -9.44
N HIS A 143 -4.80 12.73 -9.53
CA HIS A 143 -5.78 13.51 -8.79
C HIS A 143 -5.74 13.25 -7.28
N MET A 144 -5.43 12.02 -6.86
CA MET A 144 -5.29 11.65 -5.44
C MET A 144 -4.20 12.49 -4.77
N LEU A 145 -2.99 12.48 -5.34
CA LEU A 145 -1.87 13.25 -4.78
C LEU A 145 -2.03 14.76 -4.98
N ASP A 146 -2.63 15.20 -6.11
CA ASP A 146 -2.98 16.61 -6.34
C ASP A 146 -3.90 17.14 -5.23
N ALA A 147 -4.98 16.43 -4.91
CA ALA A 147 -5.91 16.80 -3.86
C ALA A 147 -5.23 16.93 -2.50
N GLY A 148 -4.40 15.94 -2.13
CA GLY A 148 -3.66 15.98 -0.87
C GLY A 148 -2.62 17.11 -0.81
N LEU A 149 -1.88 17.36 -1.90
CA LEU A 149 -0.92 18.46 -1.98
C LEU A 149 -1.59 19.82 -1.80
N ARG A 150 -2.73 20.03 -2.47
CA ARG A 150 -3.52 21.28 -2.33
C ARG A 150 -4.09 21.43 -0.92
N GLU A 151 -4.51 20.33 -0.29
CA GLU A 151 -4.99 20.35 1.09
C GLU A 151 -3.84 20.73 2.07
N VAL A 152 -2.61 20.29 1.82
CA VAL A 152 -1.42 20.73 2.56
C VAL A 152 -1.11 22.22 2.30
N GLY A 153 -1.51 22.77 1.15
CA GLY A 153 -1.21 24.15 0.73
C GLY A 153 0.00 24.25 -0.20
N CYS A 154 0.39 23.14 -0.84
CA CYS A 154 1.45 23.13 -1.85
C CYS A 154 0.94 23.66 -3.21
N VAL A 155 1.88 24.12 -4.04
CA VAL A 155 1.66 24.42 -5.45
C VAL A 155 1.96 23.17 -6.26
N VAL A 156 1.00 22.70 -7.05
CA VAL A 156 1.14 21.46 -7.82
C VAL A 156 1.53 21.76 -9.26
N LEU A 157 2.58 21.08 -9.73
CA LEU A 157 2.91 20.99 -11.15
C LEU A 157 2.32 19.67 -11.68
N PRO A 158 1.22 19.69 -12.45
CA PRO A 158 0.52 18.49 -12.89
C PRO A 158 1.22 17.86 -14.11
N GLY A 159 2.42 17.30 -13.89
CA GLY A 159 3.26 16.69 -14.94
C GLY A 159 2.63 15.46 -15.58
N GLY A 160 1.97 14.63 -14.79
CA GLY A 160 1.36 13.39 -15.28
C GLY A 160 2.37 12.41 -15.88
N VAL A 161 1.89 11.54 -16.76
CA VAL A 161 2.75 10.69 -17.58
C VAL A 161 3.24 11.45 -18.81
N GLY A 162 4.55 11.44 -19.08
CA GLY A 162 5.07 12.20 -20.21
C GLY A 162 6.61 12.24 -20.29
N SER A 163 7.11 13.15 -21.12
CA SER A 163 8.53 13.34 -21.35
C SER A 163 9.27 13.78 -20.10
N SER A 164 10.24 13.00 -19.64
CA SER A 164 11.09 13.36 -18.50
C SER A 164 11.87 14.67 -18.75
N SER A 165 12.27 14.94 -20.00
CA SER A 165 12.95 16.20 -20.36
C SER A 165 12.06 17.41 -20.16
N THR A 166 10.80 17.35 -20.65
CA THR A 166 9.85 18.44 -20.50
C THR A 166 9.51 18.68 -19.03
N GLN A 167 9.33 17.61 -18.25
CA GLN A 167 9.02 17.70 -16.82
C GLN A 167 10.21 18.24 -16.00
N ALA A 168 11.42 17.79 -16.29
CA ALA A 168 12.63 18.30 -15.65
C ALA A 168 12.86 19.79 -15.94
N ALA A 169 12.73 20.21 -17.23
CA ALA A 169 12.84 21.62 -17.61
C ALA A 169 11.77 22.49 -16.96
N PHE A 170 10.52 22.00 -16.89
CA PHE A 170 9.42 22.73 -16.24
C PHE A 170 9.69 22.85 -14.73
N ALA A 171 10.05 21.76 -14.05
CA ALA A 171 10.39 21.80 -12.63
C ALA A 171 11.52 22.79 -12.34
N ALA A 172 12.55 22.84 -13.20
CA ALA A 172 13.66 23.78 -13.08
C ALA A 172 13.22 25.24 -13.27
N SER A 173 12.35 25.51 -14.25
CA SER A 173 11.91 26.88 -14.58
C SER A 173 11.11 27.55 -13.45
N VAL A 174 10.52 26.75 -12.56
CA VAL A 174 9.70 27.24 -11.44
C VAL A 174 10.30 26.95 -10.07
N GLY A 175 11.48 26.34 -10.00
CA GLY A 175 12.16 26.02 -8.74
C GLY A 175 11.42 24.98 -7.90
N ALA A 176 10.97 23.88 -8.51
CA ALA A 176 10.27 22.80 -7.77
C ALA A 176 11.17 22.21 -6.67
N THR A 177 10.60 22.04 -5.46
CA THR A 177 11.32 21.53 -4.28
C THR A 177 10.89 20.13 -3.89
N GLY A 178 9.74 19.69 -4.38
CA GLY A 178 9.15 18.39 -4.03
C GLY A 178 8.74 17.56 -5.24
N TYR A 179 8.65 16.26 -5.01
CA TYR A 179 8.23 15.28 -6.01
C TYR A 179 7.18 14.33 -5.45
N VAL A 180 6.17 13.99 -6.26
CA VAL A 180 5.27 12.86 -5.99
C VAL A 180 5.09 12.03 -7.26
N GLY A 181 5.16 10.69 -7.11
CA GLY A 181 5.08 9.79 -8.26
C GLY A 181 5.66 8.41 -7.96
N THR A 182 6.12 7.70 -9.00
CA THR A 182 6.81 6.42 -8.82
C THR A 182 8.30 6.62 -8.51
N PRO A 183 8.91 5.73 -7.71
CA PRO A 183 10.31 5.89 -7.32
C PRO A 183 11.28 5.76 -8.50
N GLN A 184 10.99 4.91 -9.50
CA GLN A 184 11.83 4.73 -10.68
C GLN A 184 11.82 5.97 -11.57
N PHE A 185 10.66 6.62 -11.73
CA PHE A 185 10.59 7.83 -12.54
C PHE A 185 11.29 9.01 -11.86
N LEU A 186 11.28 9.07 -10.51
CA LEU A 186 12.09 10.05 -9.77
C LEU A 186 13.57 9.89 -10.10
N LEU A 187 14.12 8.66 -10.09
CA LEU A 187 15.50 8.42 -10.49
C LEU A 187 15.77 8.90 -11.92
N THR A 188 14.89 8.55 -12.85
CA THR A 188 15.00 9.00 -14.27
C THR A 188 15.04 10.53 -14.39
N LEU A 189 14.25 11.24 -13.58
CA LEU A 189 14.28 12.71 -13.55
C LEU A 189 15.58 13.24 -12.96
N CYS A 190 16.09 12.65 -11.87
CA CYS A 190 17.35 13.05 -11.25
C CYS A 190 18.53 12.89 -12.22
N GLU A 191 18.64 11.74 -12.89
CA GLU A 191 19.66 11.48 -13.92
C GLU A 191 19.55 12.48 -15.09
N LYS A 192 18.34 12.85 -15.46
CA LYS A 192 18.07 13.82 -16.52
C LYS A 192 18.48 15.23 -16.12
N ILE A 193 18.13 15.66 -14.92
CA ILE A 193 18.48 16.94 -14.33
C ILE A 193 20.00 17.09 -14.25
N GLU A 194 20.69 16.06 -13.77
CA GLU A 194 22.15 16.03 -13.68
C GLU A 194 22.80 16.14 -15.06
N ARG A 195 22.38 15.31 -16.02
CA ARG A 195 22.93 15.29 -17.38
C ARG A 195 22.75 16.62 -18.13
N GLU A 196 21.63 17.31 -17.91
CA GLU A 196 21.33 18.59 -18.55
C GLU A 196 21.74 19.80 -17.70
N ALA A 197 22.36 19.59 -16.53
CA ALA A 197 22.79 20.62 -15.59
C ALA A 197 21.66 21.63 -15.26
N LEU A 198 20.43 21.12 -15.07
CA LEU A 198 19.28 21.97 -14.78
C LEU A 198 19.33 22.49 -13.35
N PRO A 199 18.95 23.76 -13.09
CA PRO A 199 19.02 24.39 -11.77
C PRO A 199 17.81 23.99 -10.89
N VAL A 200 17.60 22.68 -10.67
CA VAL A 200 16.54 22.16 -9.80
C VAL A 200 17.10 21.02 -8.97
N SER A 201 16.69 20.98 -7.70
CA SER A 201 17.00 19.88 -6.79
C SER A 201 15.79 19.60 -5.92
N PHE A 202 15.19 18.43 -6.08
CA PHE A 202 14.16 17.96 -5.18
C PHE A 202 14.76 17.70 -3.80
N GLN A 203 14.12 18.19 -2.76
CA GLN A 203 14.57 18.03 -1.38
C GLN A 203 13.82 16.87 -0.70
N LYS A 204 12.57 16.64 -1.11
CA LYS A 204 11.67 15.62 -0.54
C LYS A 204 10.85 14.97 -1.62
N ALA A 205 10.50 13.71 -1.39
CA ALA A 205 9.63 12.96 -2.28
C ALA A 205 8.68 12.05 -1.49
N LEU A 206 7.42 11.95 -1.95
CA LEU A 206 6.48 10.91 -1.54
C LEU A 206 6.22 10.01 -2.74
N VAL A 207 6.60 8.73 -2.63
CA VAL A 207 6.50 7.78 -3.73
C VAL A 207 5.44 6.72 -3.47
N THR A 208 4.77 6.28 -4.54
CA THR A 208 3.71 5.26 -4.52
C THR A 208 3.59 4.58 -5.87
N GLY A 209 2.67 3.60 -5.99
CA GLY A 209 2.33 2.93 -7.25
C GLY A 209 3.38 1.93 -7.76
N ALA A 210 4.55 1.88 -7.12
CA ALA A 210 5.60 0.91 -7.41
C ALA A 210 6.47 0.68 -6.16
N PRO A 211 7.15 -0.48 -6.05
CA PRO A 211 8.05 -0.74 -4.94
C PRO A 211 9.22 0.25 -4.90
N LEU A 212 9.65 0.58 -3.69
CA LEU A 212 10.89 1.32 -3.45
C LEU A 212 11.94 0.38 -2.83
N PRO A 213 12.79 -0.31 -3.63
CA PRO A 213 13.86 -1.13 -3.13
C PRO A 213 14.84 -0.31 -2.28
N GLN A 214 15.46 -0.94 -1.28
CA GLN A 214 16.41 -0.25 -0.40
C GLN A 214 17.63 0.30 -1.15
N SER A 215 18.07 -0.36 -2.22
CA SER A 215 19.14 0.13 -3.10
C SER A 215 18.76 1.45 -3.78
N LEU A 216 17.54 1.53 -4.32
CA LEU A 216 17.02 2.75 -4.95
C LEU A 216 16.84 3.87 -3.92
N ARG A 217 16.30 3.55 -2.74
CA ARG A 217 16.19 4.52 -1.63
C ARG A 217 17.57 5.09 -1.25
N ARG A 218 18.58 4.21 -1.06
CA ARG A 218 19.96 4.66 -0.74
C ARG A 218 20.53 5.55 -1.83
N ASN A 219 20.30 5.23 -3.09
CA ASN A 219 20.75 6.07 -4.21
C ASN A 219 20.09 7.45 -4.17
N LEU A 220 18.75 7.52 -4.10
CA LEU A 220 18.01 8.79 -4.07
C LEU A 220 18.41 9.67 -2.86
N GLN A 221 18.60 9.05 -1.69
CA GLN A 221 18.98 9.77 -0.48
C GLN A 221 20.48 10.13 -0.45
N GLY A 222 21.37 9.20 -0.84
CA GLY A 222 22.81 9.36 -0.75
C GLY A 222 23.42 10.15 -1.90
N THR A 223 23.01 9.90 -3.13
CA THR A 223 23.54 10.55 -4.32
C THR A 223 22.84 11.88 -4.60
N TYR A 224 21.51 11.90 -4.52
CA TYR A 224 20.73 13.09 -4.89
C TYR A 224 20.25 13.92 -3.69
N GLY A 225 20.46 13.46 -2.46
CA GLY A 225 20.11 14.19 -1.24
C GLY A 225 18.61 14.32 -0.98
N ILE A 226 17.78 13.49 -1.64
CA ILE A 226 16.32 13.58 -1.58
C ILE A 226 15.80 12.76 -0.39
N ASP A 227 15.08 13.38 0.54
CA ASP A 227 14.40 12.62 1.60
C ASP A 227 13.14 11.94 1.04
N VAL A 228 13.22 10.61 0.85
CA VAL A 228 12.19 9.82 0.18
C VAL A 228 11.33 9.06 1.18
N PHE A 229 10.02 9.21 1.05
CA PHE A 229 8.98 8.54 1.83
C PHE A 229 8.03 7.75 0.92
N GLN A 230 7.35 6.77 1.49
CA GLN A 230 6.33 5.99 0.79
C GLN A 230 4.93 6.25 1.34
N VAL A 231 3.93 6.20 0.46
CA VAL A 231 2.53 6.03 0.82
C VAL A 231 1.98 4.79 0.14
N TYR A 232 1.25 4.00 0.91
CA TYR A 232 0.46 2.87 0.44
C TYR A 232 -1.01 3.27 0.37
N GLY A 233 -1.65 2.97 -0.75
CA GLY A 233 -3.06 3.25 -0.95
C GLY A 233 -3.59 2.62 -2.23
N THR A 234 -4.92 2.58 -2.34
CA THR A 234 -5.63 2.08 -3.51
C THR A 234 -6.58 3.15 -4.06
N ALA A 235 -6.98 3.01 -5.32
CA ALA A 235 -7.97 3.90 -5.93
C ALA A 235 -9.30 3.86 -5.18
N ASP A 236 -9.69 2.65 -4.74
CA ASP A 236 -10.97 2.37 -4.07
C ASP A 236 -11.04 2.97 -2.66
N ALA A 237 -9.99 2.76 -1.86
CA ALA A 237 -9.98 3.08 -0.44
C ALA A 237 -9.13 4.29 -0.05
N GLY A 238 -8.34 4.85 -0.97
CA GLY A 238 -7.45 5.98 -0.72
C GLY A 238 -6.19 5.59 0.04
N ALA A 239 -5.63 6.51 0.84
CA ALA A 239 -4.46 6.26 1.67
C ALA A 239 -4.78 5.25 2.77
N LEU A 240 -3.96 4.21 2.88
CA LEU A 240 -4.07 3.14 3.87
C LEU A 240 -2.93 3.18 4.88
N GLY A 241 -1.75 3.59 4.43
CA GLY A 241 -0.59 3.70 5.30
C GLY A 241 0.51 4.57 4.71
N PHE A 242 1.36 5.15 5.56
CA PHE A 242 2.43 6.04 5.13
C PHE A 242 3.64 5.97 6.05
N GLU A 243 4.81 6.25 5.50
CA GLU A 243 6.04 6.36 6.27
C GLU A 243 6.10 7.66 7.06
N CYS A 244 6.67 7.58 8.25
CA CYS A 244 7.14 8.72 9.04
C CYS A 244 8.67 8.88 8.93
N LYS A 245 9.24 9.83 9.65
CA LYS A 245 10.69 10.07 9.70
C LYS A 245 11.53 8.84 10.10
N ALA A 246 10.94 7.92 10.87
CA ALA A 246 11.62 6.67 11.26
C ALA A 246 11.75 5.65 10.11
N LYS A 247 10.90 5.72 9.08
CA LYS A 247 10.90 4.83 7.89
C LYS A 247 10.89 3.33 8.23
N ARG A 248 10.19 2.97 9.34
CA ARG A 248 10.10 1.61 9.88
C ARG A 248 8.69 1.04 9.72
N GLY A 249 8.22 0.95 8.49
CA GLY A 249 6.86 0.56 8.15
C GLY A 249 5.93 1.75 7.89
N TRP A 250 4.66 1.44 7.60
CA TRP A 250 3.65 2.43 7.23
C TRP A 250 2.62 2.60 8.35
N HIS A 251 2.59 3.74 8.99
CA HIS A 251 1.52 4.09 9.94
C HIS A 251 0.17 4.03 9.26
N ILE A 252 -0.82 3.41 9.91
CA ILE A 252 -2.17 3.34 9.38
C ILE A 252 -2.71 4.77 9.21
N ALA A 253 -3.28 5.04 8.03
CA ALA A 253 -3.81 6.36 7.70
C ALA A 253 -5.10 6.66 8.51
N PRO A 254 -5.37 7.93 8.85
CA PRO A 254 -6.64 8.32 9.43
C PRO A 254 -7.84 7.97 8.52
N GLY A 255 -8.98 7.64 9.11
CA GLY A 255 -10.23 7.35 8.39
C GLY A 255 -10.34 5.93 7.83
N VAL A 256 -9.41 5.03 8.18
CA VAL A 256 -9.49 3.60 7.86
C VAL A 256 -9.20 2.75 9.10
N ALA A 257 -9.90 1.61 9.19
CA ALA A 257 -9.55 0.50 10.06
C ALA A 257 -8.98 -0.63 9.19
N ILE A 258 -7.92 -1.28 9.65
CA ILE A 258 -7.22 -2.31 8.90
C ILE A 258 -7.17 -3.61 9.71
N GLU A 259 -7.57 -4.69 9.08
CA GLU A 259 -7.34 -6.07 9.50
C GLU A 259 -6.25 -6.69 8.63
N ILE A 260 -5.48 -7.60 9.20
CA ILE A 260 -4.63 -8.52 8.44
C ILE A 260 -5.26 -9.90 8.58
N VAL A 261 -5.70 -10.47 7.47
CA VAL A 261 -6.47 -11.73 7.48
C VAL A 261 -5.82 -12.80 6.64
N ASP A 262 -6.10 -14.06 6.98
CA ASP A 262 -5.75 -15.20 6.12
C ASP A 262 -6.61 -15.13 4.83
N PRO A 263 -6.00 -15.04 3.64
CA PRO A 263 -6.75 -14.87 2.39
C PRO A 263 -7.69 -16.03 2.06
N GLY A 264 -7.43 -17.22 2.60
CA GLY A 264 -8.24 -18.41 2.34
C GLY A 264 -9.49 -18.51 3.23
N THR A 265 -9.42 -17.99 4.45
CA THR A 265 -10.50 -18.08 5.44
C THR A 265 -11.17 -16.74 5.75
N GLY A 266 -10.48 -15.62 5.53
CA GLY A 266 -10.90 -14.28 5.95
C GLY A 266 -10.76 -14.04 7.46
N GLU A 267 -10.21 -14.98 8.22
CA GLU A 267 -9.99 -14.83 9.66
C GLU A 267 -8.76 -13.97 9.97
N PRO A 268 -8.80 -13.11 10.99
CA PRO A 268 -7.65 -12.33 11.41
C PRO A 268 -6.45 -13.23 11.76
N VAL A 269 -5.26 -12.86 11.31
CA VAL A 269 -4.01 -13.54 11.69
C VAL A 269 -3.42 -12.96 12.98
N ILE A 270 -2.49 -13.69 13.59
CA ILE A 270 -1.76 -13.21 14.78
C ILE A 270 -0.88 -12.00 14.37
N PRO A 271 -0.80 -10.93 15.20
CA PRO A 271 0.07 -9.79 14.92
C PRO A 271 1.51 -10.22 14.60
N GLY A 272 2.06 -9.73 13.49
CA GLY A 272 3.37 -10.11 12.95
C GLY A 272 3.33 -11.18 11.88
N GLU A 273 2.26 -11.96 11.77
CA GLU A 273 2.05 -12.88 10.64
C GLU A 273 1.59 -12.11 9.39
N SER A 274 1.92 -12.69 8.23
CA SER A 274 1.53 -12.14 6.94
C SER A 274 0.10 -12.53 6.58
N GLY A 275 -0.68 -11.59 6.06
CA GLY A 275 -2.03 -11.82 5.58
C GLY A 275 -2.46 -10.73 4.62
N GLU A 276 -3.66 -10.86 4.08
CA GLU A 276 -4.27 -9.85 3.22
C GLU A 276 -4.64 -8.60 4.02
N VAL A 277 -4.36 -7.44 3.43
CA VAL A 277 -4.80 -6.14 3.96
C VAL A 277 -6.27 -5.95 3.64
N VAL A 278 -7.11 -5.99 4.67
CA VAL A 278 -8.55 -5.77 4.59
C VAL A 278 -8.91 -4.45 5.25
N VAL A 279 -9.74 -3.66 4.58
CA VAL A 279 -10.01 -2.27 4.93
C VAL A 279 -11.48 -2.04 5.21
N THR A 280 -11.78 -1.36 6.32
CA THR A 280 -13.06 -0.71 6.56
C THR A 280 -12.84 0.81 6.58
N SER A 281 -13.52 1.54 5.70
CA SER A 281 -13.32 2.97 5.51
C SER A 281 -14.52 3.80 5.98
N SER A 282 -14.25 4.97 6.57
CA SER A 282 -15.26 5.96 6.95
C SER A 282 -15.67 6.89 5.79
N ASN A 283 -15.58 6.42 4.55
CA ASN A 283 -15.90 7.21 3.36
C ASN A 283 -17.42 7.33 3.17
N ASN A 284 -17.93 8.56 3.12
CA ASN A 284 -19.38 8.82 3.00
C ASN A 284 -19.91 8.73 1.56
N ILE A 285 -19.05 8.51 0.57
CA ILE A 285 -19.42 8.37 -0.85
C ILE A 285 -19.37 6.91 -1.25
N TYR A 286 -18.32 6.21 -0.83
CA TYR A 286 -18.03 4.83 -1.18
C TYR A 286 -17.61 4.07 0.09
N PRO A 287 -18.58 3.79 0.99
CA PRO A 287 -18.30 3.13 2.26
C PRO A 287 -17.96 1.66 2.01
N LEU A 288 -16.72 1.31 2.23
CA LEU A 288 -16.23 -0.06 2.09
C LEU A 288 -16.10 -0.69 3.47
N VAL A 289 -16.77 -1.82 3.69
CA VAL A 289 -16.66 -2.62 4.93
C VAL A 289 -16.04 -3.96 4.57
N ARG A 290 -14.93 -4.30 5.23
CA ARG A 290 -14.11 -5.49 4.97
C ARG A 290 -13.75 -5.68 3.49
N PHE A 291 -13.20 -4.64 2.91
CA PHE A 291 -12.69 -4.66 1.53
C PHE A 291 -11.28 -5.24 1.49
N GLY A 292 -11.10 -6.35 0.79
CA GLY A 292 -9.81 -6.99 0.54
C GLY A 292 -9.08 -6.32 -0.61
N THR A 293 -7.89 -5.80 -0.33
CA THR A 293 -7.08 -5.08 -1.33
C THR A 293 -6.39 -5.99 -2.33
N GLY A 294 -6.31 -7.28 -2.03
CA GLY A 294 -5.47 -8.25 -2.74
C GLY A 294 -3.97 -8.12 -2.43
N ASP A 295 -3.57 -7.19 -1.56
CA ASP A 295 -2.18 -6.98 -1.18
C ASP A 295 -1.90 -7.64 0.18
N LEU A 296 -0.69 -8.18 0.36
CA LEU A 296 -0.24 -8.79 1.59
C LEU A 296 0.64 -7.83 2.40
N SER A 297 0.43 -7.84 3.72
CA SER A 297 1.27 -7.16 4.70
C SER A 297 1.28 -7.91 6.03
N SER A 298 1.90 -7.35 7.05
CA SER A 298 1.78 -7.79 8.44
C SER A 298 1.67 -6.57 9.35
N MET A 299 1.04 -6.75 10.54
CA MET A 299 0.89 -5.68 11.52
C MET A 299 2.13 -5.60 12.43
N VAL A 300 2.64 -4.39 12.62
CA VAL A 300 3.75 -4.07 13.52
C VAL A 300 3.18 -3.25 14.68
N MET A 301 3.24 -3.81 15.89
CA MET A 301 2.58 -3.26 17.08
C MET A 301 3.53 -2.51 18.03
N ASP A 302 4.86 -2.58 17.81
CA ASP A 302 5.83 -1.86 18.64
C ASP A 302 5.73 -0.34 18.46
N ASP A 303 6.14 0.41 19.48
CA ASP A 303 6.13 1.87 19.46
C ASP A 303 7.05 2.42 18.37
N CYS A 304 6.60 3.50 17.74
CA CYS A 304 7.42 4.21 16.78
C CYS A 304 8.15 5.39 17.44
N THR A 305 9.43 5.53 17.13
CA THR A 305 10.26 6.65 17.61
C THR A 305 9.77 8.03 17.14
N CYS A 306 8.83 8.09 16.22
CA CYS A 306 8.22 9.34 15.77
C CYS A 306 7.14 9.88 16.72
N GLY A 307 6.73 9.10 17.73
CA GLY A 307 5.71 9.47 18.72
C GLY A 307 4.25 9.15 18.32
N ARG A 308 3.99 8.70 17.08
CA ARG A 308 2.63 8.29 16.68
C ARG A 308 2.23 6.99 17.37
N THR A 309 0.98 6.94 17.83
CA THR A 309 0.38 5.80 18.51
C THR A 309 -0.22 4.76 17.54
N THR A 310 -0.39 5.13 16.25
CA THR A 310 -0.97 4.22 15.25
C THR A 310 -0.04 3.03 14.98
N PRO A 311 -0.58 1.80 14.94
CA PRO A 311 0.16 0.64 14.45
C PRO A 311 0.70 0.87 13.04
N ARG A 312 1.61 0.02 12.61
CA ARG A 312 2.21 0.13 11.29
C ARG A 312 2.03 -1.16 10.50
N LEU A 313 1.85 -1.02 9.21
CA LEU A 313 2.06 -2.11 8.27
C LEU A 313 3.56 -2.27 8.01
N LYS A 314 4.06 -3.51 7.96
CA LYS A 314 5.49 -3.81 7.72
C LYS A 314 5.95 -3.30 6.35
N GLY A 315 5.02 -3.18 5.39
CA GLY A 315 5.25 -2.83 4.00
C GLY A 315 4.53 -3.77 3.06
N PHE A 316 4.75 -3.62 1.77
CA PHE A 316 4.17 -4.49 0.76
C PHE A 316 4.95 -5.81 0.70
N LEU A 317 4.31 -6.91 1.05
CA LEU A 317 4.88 -8.26 1.03
C LEU A 317 4.55 -9.04 -0.25
N GLY A 318 3.59 -8.56 -1.05
CA GLY A 318 3.17 -9.14 -2.32
C GLY A 318 1.67 -9.18 -2.50
N ARG A 319 1.16 -9.98 -3.43
CA ARG A 319 -0.28 -10.11 -3.71
C ARG A 319 -0.83 -11.47 -3.32
N VAL A 320 -2.10 -11.48 -2.97
CA VAL A 320 -2.89 -12.72 -2.81
C VAL A 320 -2.83 -13.50 -4.13
N GLY A 321 -2.58 -14.82 -4.04
CA GLY A 321 -2.41 -15.69 -5.23
C GLY A 321 -0.98 -15.80 -5.76
N GLU A 322 -0.06 -14.90 -5.40
CA GLU A 322 1.38 -15.07 -5.68
C GLU A 322 2.12 -15.80 -4.56
N GLY A 323 1.55 -15.83 -3.36
CA GLY A 323 2.12 -16.51 -2.20
C GLY A 323 1.70 -17.96 -2.09
N VAL A 324 2.55 -18.78 -1.47
CA VAL A 324 2.27 -20.19 -1.15
C VAL A 324 2.17 -20.37 0.36
N LYS A 325 1.11 -21.00 0.84
CA LYS A 325 0.94 -21.31 2.25
C LYS A 325 1.83 -22.50 2.64
N VAL A 326 2.75 -22.29 3.57
CA VAL A 326 3.71 -23.30 4.06
C VAL A 326 3.56 -23.40 5.57
N ARG A 327 3.20 -24.58 6.10
CA ARG A 327 2.99 -24.80 7.55
C ARG A 327 2.08 -23.75 8.20
N GLY A 328 1.03 -23.33 7.51
CA GLY A 328 0.09 -22.34 8.01
C GLY A 328 0.45 -20.89 7.73
N MET A 329 1.67 -20.57 7.32
CA MET A 329 2.13 -19.22 7.02
C MET A 329 2.24 -18.99 5.50
N PHE A 330 1.89 -17.79 5.03
CA PHE A 330 2.11 -17.40 3.64
C PHE A 330 3.55 -16.99 3.41
N VAL A 331 4.21 -17.68 2.46
CA VAL A 331 5.51 -17.29 1.91
C VAL A 331 5.29 -16.60 0.58
N HIS A 332 5.97 -15.50 0.38
CA HIS A 332 5.82 -14.69 -0.82
C HIS A 332 7.14 -14.61 -1.59
N PRO A 333 7.11 -14.61 -2.94
CA PRO A 333 8.31 -14.45 -3.77
C PRO A 333 9.20 -13.28 -3.35
N ARG A 334 8.58 -12.16 -2.95
CA ARG A 334 9.31 -10.94 -2.54
C ARG A 334 10.05 -11.08 -1.20
N GLN A 335 9.63 -11.97 -0.32
CA GLN A 335 10.39 -12.24 0.91
C GLN A 335 11.69 -12.93 0.58
N LEU A 336 11.69 -13.83 -0.41
CA LEU A 336 12.90 -14.45 -0.93
C LEU A 336 13.76 -13.42 -1.67
N ALA A 337 13.16 -12.61 -2.54
CA ALA A 337 13.82 -11.55 -3.29
C ALA A 337 14.51 -10.52 -2.38
N ALA A 338 13.86 -10.12 -1.28
CA ALA A 338 14.42 -9.14 -0.34
C ALA A 338 15.76 -9.59 0.29
N VAL A 339 15.98 -10.88 0.38
CA VAL A 339 17.24 -11.49 0.87
C VAL A 339 18.17 -11.78 -0.31
N LEU A 340 17.70 -12.55 -1.28
CA LEU A 340 18.56 -13.16 -2.29
C LEU A 340 19.05 -12.18 -3.37
N ASP A 341 18.27 -11.14 -3.68
CA ASP A 341 18.69 -10.07 -4.61
C ASP A 341 19.78 -9.17 -4.01
N THR A 342 19.99 -9.22 -2.70
CA THR A 342 21.04 -8.41 -2.03
C THR A 342 22.36 -9.18 -1.86
N GLU A 343 22.36 -10.49 -2.16
CA GLU A 343 23.52 -11.37 -1.99
C GLU A 343 24.34 -11.46 -3.31
N PRO A 344 25.56 -10.91 -3.37
CA PRO A 344 26.34 -10.88 -4.58
C PRO A 344 26.72 -12.28 -5.11
N SER A 345 26.75 -13.29 -4.25
CA SER A 345 27.03 -14.68 -4.59
C SER A 345 25.86 -15.39 -5.27
N VAL A 346 24.65 -14.84 -5.21
CA VAL A 346 23.42 -15.42 -5.78
C VAL A 346 23.17 -14.84 -7.16
N HIS A 347 23.03 -15.71 -8.16
CA HIS A 347 22.73 -15.33 -9.53
C HIS A 347 21.25 -15.53 -9.89
N ARG A 348 20.69 -16.68 -9.47
CA ARG A 348 19.28 -17.06 -9.65
C ARG A 348 18.81 -17.89 -8.48
N TYR A 349 17.52 -17.88 -8.24
CA TYR A 349 16.91 -18.70 -7.20
C TYR A 349 15.46 -19.03 -7.51
N GLN A 350 14.95 -20.11 -6.89
CA GLN A 350 13.56 -20.51 -6.91
C GLN A 350 13.19 -21.20 -5.59
N GLY A 351 12.16 -20.73 -4.93
CA GLY A 351 11.53 -21.43 -3.82
C GLY A 351 10.57 -22.51 -4.34
N VAL A 352 10.70 -23.71 -3.81
CA VAL A 352 9.82 -24.84 -4.15
C VAL A 352 9.21 -25.39 -2.86
N VAL A 353 7.90 -25.41 -2.80
CA VAL A 353 7.17 -26.01 -1.68
C VAL A 353 6.76 -27.42 -2.06
N THR A 354 7.19 -28.38 -1.24
CA THR A 354 6.86 -29.80 -1.39
C THR A 354 6.25 -30.34 -0.10
N SER A 355 5.66 -31.53 -0.15
CA SER A 355 5.21 -32.24 1.05
C SER A 355 6.13 -33.45 1.31
N LYS A 356 6.68 -33.55 2.54
CA LYS A 356 7.45 -34.67 2.99
C LYS A 356 6.93 -35.13 4.34
N ASP A 357 6.58 -36.42 4.47
CA ASP A 357 6.02 -37.00 5.70
C ASP A 357 4.84 -36.19 6.26
N HIS A 358 3.91 -35.79 5.37
CA HIS A 358 2.72 -34.94 5.66
C HIS A 358 3.08 -33.55 6.23
N ARG A 359 4.29 -33.07 6.00
CA ARG A 359 4.73 -31.72 6.39
C ARG A 359 5.21 -30.93 5.17
N ASP A 360 4.79 -29.68 5.10
CA ASP A 360 5.28 -28.78 4.07
C ASP A 360 6.76 -28.47 4.29
N VAL A 361 7.52 -28.51 3.20
CA VAL A 361 8.95 -28.16 3.16
C VAL A 361 9.15 -27.09 2.10
N LEU A 362 9.71 -25.96 2.51
CA LEU A 362 10.19 -24.94 1.59
C LEU A 362 11.68 -25.19 1.34
N THR A 363 12.01 -25.50 0.09
CA THR A 363 13.40 -25.60 -0.39
C THR A 363 13.68 -24.43 -1.32
N VAL A 364 14.76 -23.71 -1.11
CA VAL A 364 15.21 -22.64 -2.00
C VAL A 364 16.39 -23.16 -2.80
N MET A 365 16.18 -23.36 -4.10
CA MET A 365 17.23 -23.70 -5.05
C MET A 365 17.95 -22.42 -5.45
N VAL A 366 19.27 -22.43 -5.43
CA VAL A 366 20.10 -21.26 -5.69
C VAL A 366 21.21 -21.58 -6.67
N GLU A 367 21.29 -20.83 -7.76
CA GLU A 367 22.46 -20.77 -8.64
C GLU A 367 23.37 -19.65 -8.19
N GLY A 368 24.64 -19.94 -7.98
CA GLY A 368 25.61 -18.94 -7.52
C GLY A 368 26.98 -19.52 -7.27
N ASN A 369 27.91 -18.64 -6.87
CA ASN A 369 29.30 -18.99 -6.56
C ASN A 369 29.55 -18.87 -5.08
N GLU A 370 30.27 -19.84 -4.49
CA GLU A 370 30.69 -19.82 -3.06
C GLU A 370 29.52 -19.51 -2.10
N LEU A 371 28.38 -20.22 -2.29
CA LEU A 371 27.16 -19.99 -1.50
C LEU A 371 27.30 -20.46 -0.05
N GLU A 372 27.12 -19.56 0.88
CA GLU A 372 27.01 -19.90 2.31
C GLU A 372 25.56 -20.30 2.67
N GLY A 373 25.14 -21.49 2.27
CA GLY A 373 23.78 -22.00 2.43
C GLY A 373 23.19 -21.83 3.83
N PRO A 374 23.91 -22.13 4.93
CA PRO A 374 23.41 -21.92 6.28
C PRO A 374 23.14 -20.45 6.62
N ALA A 375 23.98 -19.51 6.16
CA ALA A 375 23.77 -18.07 6.38
C ALA A 375 22.54 -17.57 5.60
N LEU A 376 22.39 -17.97 4.33
CA LEU A 376 21.21 -17.65 3.52
C LEU A 376 19.91 -18.20 4.14
N ALA A 377 19.97 -19.44 4.69
CA ALA A 377 18.82 -20.04 5.33
C ALA A 377 18.35 -19.22 6.54
N LEU A 378 19.27 -18.71 7.36
CA LEU A 378 18.94 -17.86 8.52
C LEU A 378 18.31 -16.53 8.10
N LEU A 379 18.86 -15.87 7.07
CA LEU A 379 18.30 -14.62 6.55
C LEU A 379 16.89 -14.81 5.98
N ILE A 380 16.66 -15.92 5.28
CA ILE A 380 15.32 -16.24 4.75
C ILE A 380 14.37 -16.64 5.89
N GLU A 381 14.85 -17.36 6.93
CA GLU A 381 14.06 -17.67 8.12
C GLU A 381 13.61 -16.38 8.83
N GLU A 382 14.48 -15.39 8.96
CA GLU A 382 14.14 -14.07 9.51
C GLU A 382 13.10 -13.33 8.67
N ALA A 383 13.23 -13.41 7.34
CA ALA A 383 12.31 -12.73 6.41
C ALA A 383 10.93 -13.41 6.31
N THR A 384 10.86 -14.74 6.49
CA THR A 384 9.66 -15.55 6.25
C THR A 384 9.04 -16.13 7.52
N ASN A 385 9.76 -16.11 8.66
CA ASN A 385 9.47 -16.85 9.89
C ASN A 385 9.37 -18.38 9.68
N LEU A 386 10.03 -18.91 8.63
CA LEU A 386 10.01 -20.32 8.27
C LEU A 386 11.42 -20.87 8.09
N ARG A 387 11.68 -22.02 8.70
CA ARG A 387 12.88 -22.79 8.38
C ARG A 387 12.85 -23.29 6.95
N VAL A 388 13.89 -22.98 6.20
CA VAL A 388 14.05 -23.34 4.79
C VAL A 388 15.27 -24.27 4.61
N ALA A 389 15.22 -25.07 3.57
CA ALA A 389 16.40 -25.79 3.07
C ALA A 389 16.97 -25.00 1.89
N ILE A 390 18.29 -24.81 1.86
CA ILE A 390 18.99 -24.25 0.71
C ILE A 390 19.61 -25.40 -0.07
N THR A 391 19.40 -25.40 -1.40
CA THR A 391 20.02 -26.34 -2.33
C THR A 391 20.77 -25.58 -3.41
N SER A 392 22.08 -25.68 -3.42
CA SER A 392 22.88 -25.16 -4.53
C SER A 392 22.67 -26.03 -5.76
N VAL A 393 22.39 -25.39 -6.90
CA VAL A 393 22.20 -26.06 -8.18
C VAL A 393 23.18 -25.50 -9.23
N PRO A 394 23.59 -26.30 -10.24
CA PRO A 394 24.46 -25.83 -11.30
C PRO A 394 23.86 -24.64 -12.08
N PRO A 395 24.69 -23.71 -12.60
CA PRO A 395 24.24 -22.65 -13.49
C PRO A 395 23.47 -23.20 -14.69
N GLY A 396 22.31 -22.59 -14.99
CA GLY A 396 21.41 -22.99 -16.08
C GLY A 396 20.42 -24.10 -15.69
N THR A 397 20.33 -24.46 -14.42
CA THR A 397 19.29 -25.38 -13.90
C THR A 397 17.94 -24.68 -13.83
N LEU A 398 17.92 -23.40 -13.45
CA LEU A 398 16.71 -22.59 -13.33
C LEU A 398 16.43 -21.86 -14.64
N GLU A 399 15.21 -21.99 -15.16
CA GLU A 399 14.80 -21.36 -16.42
C GLU A 399 14.69 -19.83 -16.28
N ASP A 400 15.00 -19.11 -17.39
CA ASP A 400 14.81 -17.67 -17.45
C ASP A 400 13.32 -17.32 -17.35
N GLY A 401 12.96 -16.45 -16.40
CA GLY A 401 11.59 -16.04 -16.21
C GLY A 401 10.71 -17.05 -15.45
N ALA A 402 11.30 -18.11 -14.88
CA ALA A 402 10.59 -19.04 -14.01
C ALA A 402 9.97 -18.31 -12.81
N LYS A 403 8.83 -18.84 -12.31
CA LYS A 403 8.22 -18.32 -11.07
C LYS A 403 9.20 -18.45 -9.91
N LEU A 404 9.40 -17.37 -9.16
CA LEU A 404 10.31 -17.34 -8.01
C LEU A 404 9.85 -18.23 -6.85
N LEU A 405 8.56 -18.59 -6.80
CA LEU A 405 8.00 -19.51 -5.80
C LEU A 405 6.99 -20.43 -6.47
N VAL A 406 7.13 -21.73 -6.27
CA VAL A 406 6.30 -22.76 -6.88
C VAL A 406 5.74 -23.67 -5.79
N ASP A 407 4.45 -23.94 -5.85
CA ASP A 407 3.79 -25.00 -5.09
C ASP A 407 3.82 -26.29 -5.91
N ALA A 408 4.61 -27.26 -5.43
CA ALA A 408 4.78 -28.58 -6.06
C ALA A 408 4.24 -29.72 -5.19
N ARG A 409 3.27 -29.44 -4.32
CA ARG A 409 2.61 -30.42 -3.46
C ARG A 409 1.55 -31.21 -4.17
#